data_ed89e58a672d811cc4733c4790112bf2
#
_entry.id   ed89e58a672d811cc4733c4790112bf2
#
_cell.length_a   1.000
_cell.length_b   1.000
_cell.length_c   1.000
_cell.angle_alpha   90.00
_cell.angle_beta   90.00
_cell.angle_gamma   90.00
#
_symmetry.space_group_name_H-M   'P 1'
#
loop_
_entity.id
_entity.type
_entity.pdbx_description
1 polymer ?
#
loop_
_entity_poly.entity_id
_entity_poly.type
_entity_poly.pdbx_seq_one_letter_code
_entity_poly.pdbx_strand_id
1 'polypeptide(L)'
;MIRQNALHHAEKCRFCWMCRHLCPVQHQTGKELNTPRAKGLLLSMVNKKAQTFDKDMAEAMYECLLCDACTNDCATGYQPPLFIREARTEAVVSEVAPESVMKLIENVETTGNIYGVEKPSYGRDGTDVVVYIGEVAAIKVPEMAKHLLALLAKAGVSAKVLANEPASGVMLGDLMGYTEEVRKQAEVCAKTLNETGLPVVVLDSYDAEIMTQKYPEWGCEIAAGVTTATAFVARLLEEKKLAAKA
;
A
#
# COMPACT_ATOMS: atom_id res chain seq x y z
N MET A 1 -8.62 17.10 11.39
CA MET A 1 -7.41 17.96 11.70
C MET A 1 -6.16 17.09 11.58
N ILE A 2 -5.23 17.49 10.71
CA ILE A 2 -3.98 16.74 10.45
C ILE A 2 -3.18 16.55 11.74
N ARG A 3 -2.72 15.34 12.02
CA ARG A 3 -2.00 15.02 13.26
C ARG A 3 -0.70 15.82 13.39
N GLN A 4 -0.37 16.26 14.61
CA GLN A 4 0.77 17.11 14.91
C GLN A 4 2.13 16.48 14.47
N ASN A 5 2.26 15.17 14.59
CA ASN A 5 3.46 14.46 14.11
C ASN A 5 3.67 14.60 12.60
N ALA A 6 2.60 14.48 11.81
CA ALA A 6 2.65 14.65 10.36
C ALA A 6 3.04 16.09 9.97
N LEU A 7 2.48 17.08 10.65
CA LEU A 7 2.83 18.49 10.45
C LEU A 7 4.30 18.76 10.82
N HIS A 8 4.81 18.14 11.89
CA HIS A 8 6.23 18.24 12.24
C HIS A 8 7.13 17.68 11.13
N HIS A 9 6.76 16.57 10.50
CA HIS A 9 7.51 16.05 9.37
C HIS A 9 7.46 16.96 8.15
N ALA A 10 6.34 17.63 7.88
CA ALA A 10 6.26 18.64 6.80
C ALA A 10 7.23 19.81 7.00
N GLU A 11 7.52 20.19 8.25
CA GLU A 11 8.44 21.28 8.59
C GLU A 11 9.94 20.91 8.52
N LYS A 12 10.30 19.63 8.33
CA LYS A 12 11.70 19.18 8.23
C LYS A 12 12.39 19.57 6.92
N CYS A 13 11.63 20.00 5.91
CA CYS A 13 12.18 20.37 4.60
C CYS A 13 13.19 21.51 4.69
N ARG A 14 14.35 21.36 4.05
CA ARG A 14 15.42 22.38 3.93
C ARG A 14 15.56 22.94 2.52
N PHE A 15 14.59 22.70 1.65
CA PHE A 15 14.53 23.25 0.28
C PHE A 15 15.75 22.94 -0.60
N CYS A 16 16.38 21.76 -0.42
CA CYS A 16 17.55 21.32 -1.18
C CYS A 16 17.23 20.77 -2.58
N TRP A 17 15.96 20.54 -2.92
CA TRP A 17 15.45 20.08 -4.21
C TRP A 17 15.76 18.63 -4.59
N MET A 18 16.49 17.86 -3.80
CA MET A 18 16.86 16.48 -4.13
C MET A 18 15.62 15.61 -4.44
N CYS A 19 14.58 15.67 -3.64
CA CYS A 19 13.36 14.89 -3.84
C CYS A 19 12.61 15.20 -5.16
N ARG A 20 12.86 16.35 -5.79
CA ARG A 20 12.30 16.71 -7.09
C ARG A 20 12.78 15.75 -8.18
N HIS A 21 14.08 15.43 -8.17
CA HIS A 21 14.69 14.57 -9.18
C HIS A 21 14.28 13.10 -9.06
N LEU A 22 13.74 12.71 -7.93
CA LEU A 22 13.31 11.33 -7.66
C LEU A 22 11.82 11.12 -7.88
N CYS A 23 11.02 12.20 -7.92
CA CYS A 23 9.57 12.09 -7.97
C CYS A 23 9.06 11.71 -9.37
N PRO A 24 8.50 10.49 -9.58
CA PRO A 24 8.02 10.07 -10.89
C PRO A 24 6.84 10.93 -11.37
N VAL A 25 5.98 11.40 -10.45
CA VAL A 25 4.83 12.25 -10.80
C VAL A 25 5.30 13.61 -11.30
N GLN A 26 6.31 14.20 -10.66
CA GLN A 26 6.89 15.46 -11.11
C GLN A 26 7.55 15.30 -12.50
N HIS A 27 8.30 14.21 -12.70
CA HIS A 27 8.92 13.93 -14.00
C HIS A 27 7.89 13.82 -15.12
N GLN A 28 6.78 13.13 -14.86
CA GLN A 28 5.72 12.94 -15.85
C GLN A 28 4.94 14.22 -16.13
N THR A 29 4.67 15.04 -15.10
CA THR A 29 3.77 16.20 -15.22
C THR A 29 4.51 17.51 -15.47
N GLY A 30 5.78 17.63 -15.09
CA GLY A 30 6.58 18.85 -15.12
C GLY A 30 6.13 19.92 -14.10
N LYS A 31 5.09 19.65 -13.31
CA LYS A 31 4.51 20.62 -12.38
C LYS A 31 5.25 20.62 -11.04
N GLU A 32 5.67 21.80 -10.57
CA GLU A 32 6.29 21.95 -9.24
C GLU A 32 5.34 21.52 -8.11
N LEU A 33 4.05 21.74 -8.24
CA LEU A 33 3.01 21.34 -7.28
C LEU A 33 3.06 19.84 -6.96
N ASN A 34 3.51 19.03 -7.92
CA ASN A 34 3.60 17.57 -7.78
C ASN A 34 4.88 17.11 -7.09
N THR A 35 5.77 18.02 -6.72
CA THR A 35 6.96 17.67 -5.96
C THR A 35 6.61 17.37 -4.48
N PRO A 36 7.35 16.47 -3.84
CA PRO A 36 7.18 16.22 -2.40
C PRO A 36 7.36 17.50 -1.57
N ARG A 37 8.29 18.36 -1.98
CA ARG A 37 8.56 19.66 -1.34
C ARG A 37 7.37 20.61 -1.39
N ALA A 38 6.73 20.75 -2.55
CA ALA A 38 5.58 21.62 -2.70
C ALA A 38 4.40 21.16 -1.84
N LYS A 39 4.14 19.86 -1.78
CA LYS A 39 3.10 19.28 -0.92
C LYS A 39 3.35 19.57 0.57
N GLY A 40 4.60 19.45 1.03
CA GLY A 40 4.96 19.82 2.40
C GLY A 40 4.84 21.32 2.66
N LEU A 41 5.16 22.17 1.68
CA LEU A 41 4.97 23.61 1.81
C LEU A 41 3.49 23.99 1.95
N LEU A 42 2.61 23.39 1.15
CA LEU A 42 1.16 23.59 1.28
C LEU A 42 0.67 23.24 2.68
N LEU A 43 1.04 22.08 3.22
CA LEU A 43 0.66 21.69 4.57
C LEU A 43 1.30 22.55 5.67
N SER A 44 2.53 23.04 5.45
CA SER A 44 3.13 24.04 6.33
C SER A 44 2.33 25.35 6.37
N MET A 45 1.80 25.80 5.24
CA MET A 45 0.93 26.98 5.16
C MET A 45 -0.38 26.78 5.93
N VAL A 46 -0.99 25.59 5.82
CA VAL A 46 -2.19 25.21 6.60
C VAL A 46 -1.85 25.20 8.10
N ASN A 47 -0.73 24.60 8.50
CA ASN A 47 -0.29 24.56 9.89
C ASN A 47 -0.11 25.96 10.48
N LYS A 48 0.44 26.89 9.71
CA LYS A 48 0.64 28.28 10.10
C LYS A 48 -0.61 29.16 9.95
N LYS A 49 -1.74 28.58 9.60
CA LYS A 49 -3.01 29.27 9.37
C LYS A 49 -2.93 30.36 8.28
N ALA A 50 -1.96 30.23 7.38
CA ALA A 50 -1.81 31.13 6.23
C ALA A 50 -2.73 30.72 5.07
N GLN A 51 -3.19 29.47 5.06
CA GLN A 51 -4.12 28.91 4.08
C GLN A 51 -5.10 27.95 4.79
N THR A 52 -6.27 27.75 4.19
CA THR A 52 -7.21 26.69 4.57
C THR A 52 -6.96 25.44 3.73
N PHE A 53 -7.20 24.26 4.30
CA PHE A 53 -7.14 23.02 3.53
C PHE A 53 -8.42 22.90 2.70
N ASP A 54 -8.30 23.06 1.39
CA ASP A 54 -9.40 23.10 0.43
C ASP A 54 -9.31 21.97 -0.61
N LYS A 55 -10.23 21.97 -1.59
CA LYS A 55 -10.31 20.96 -2.65
C LYS A 55 -9.05 20.91 -3.51
N ASP A 56 -8.46 22.06 -3.85
CA ASP A 56 -7.26 22.11 -4.70
C ASP A 56 -6.05 21.51 -3.97
N MET A 57 -5.93 21.79 -2.67
CA MET A 57 -4.89 21.16 -1.84
C MET A 57 -5.12 19.65 -1.67
N ALA A 58 -6.37 19.24 -1.47
CA ALA A 58 -6.71 17.81 -1.40
C ALA A 58 -6.34 17.09 -2.70
N GLU A 59 -6.73 17.62 -3.86
CA GLU A 59 -6.39 17.06 -5.17
C GLU A 59 -4.87 16.90 -5.34
N ALA A 60 -4.10 17.93 -4.98
CA ALA A 60 -2.64 17.85 -5.01
C ALA A 60 -2.08 16.70 -4.15
N MET A 61 -2.69 16.38 -2.99
CA MET A 61 -2.25 15.26 -2.15
C MET A 61 -2.54 13.90 -2.80
N TYR A 62 -3.64 13.79 -3.56
CA TYR A 62 -3.97 12.54 -4.27
C TYR A 62 -3.12 12.30 -5.52
N GLU A 63 -2.46 13.30 -6.07
CA GLU A 63 -1.47 13.10 -7.14
C GLU A 63 -0.15 12.43 -6.68
N CYS A 64 0.02 12.12 -5.40
CA CYS A 64 1.20 11.41 -4.89
C CYS A 64 1.01 9.89 -4.99
N LEU A 65 2.04 9.18 -5.50
CA LEU A 65 2.06 7.70 -5.56
C LEU A 65 2.45 7.03 -4.23
N LEU A 66 2.78 7.79 -3.19
CA LEU A 66 3.24 7.28 -1.88
C LEU A 66 4.46 6.31 -1.95
N CYS A 67 5.27 6.39 -2.99
CA CYS A 67 6.36 5.44 -3.32
C CYS A 67 7.62 5.56 -2.44
N ASP A 68 7.65 6.45 -1.46
CA ASP A 68 8.73 6.69 -0.49
C ASP A 68 10.12 7.07 -1.06
N ALA A 69 10.31 7.18 -2.37
CA ALA A 69 11.59 7.56 -2.96
C ALA A 69 12.17 8.85 -2.36
N CYS A 70 11.32 9.84 -2.11
CA CYS A 70 11.69 11.11 -1.49
C CYS A 70 12.07 11.01 -0.02
N THR A 71 11.51 10.04 0.72
CA THR A 71 11.84 9.77 2.14
C THR A 71 13.20 9.11 2.24
N ASN A 72 13.44 8.09 1.41
CA ASN A 72 14.65 7.26 1.46
C ASN A 72 15.92 8.05 1.12
N ASP A 73 15.79 9.11 0.31
CA ASP A 73 16.93 9.95 -0.12
C ASP A 73 17.10 11.22 0.74
N CYS A 74 16.18 11.52 1.66
CA CYS A 74 16.21 12.77 2.39
C CYS A 74 17.13 12.74 3.61
N ALA A 75 18.23 13.52 3.55
CA ALA A 75 19.18 13.62 4.66
C ALA A 75 18.61 14.25 5.96
N THR A 76 17.45 14.94 5.89
CA THR A 76 16.81 15.54 7.07
C THR A 76 15.69 14.71 7.68
N GLY A 77 15.45 13.51 7.15
CA GLY A 77 14.37 12.63 7.60
C GLY A 77 12.97 13.20 7.27
N TYR A 78 12.84 13.91 6.17
CA TYR A 78 11.58 14.39 5.64
C TYR A 78 10.76 13.23 5.07
N GLN A 79 9.52 13.04 5.52
CA GLN A 79 8.69 11.88 5.20
C GLN A 79 7.36 12.31 4.53
N PRO A 80 7.38 12.64 3.24
CA PRO A 80 6.18 13.07 2.53
C PRO A 80 5.01 12.09 2.58
N PRO A 81 5.16 10.77 2.37
CA PRO A 81 4.04 9.85 2.45
C PRO A 81 3.31 9.87 3.79
N LEU A 82 4.02 10.10 4.90
CA LEU A 82 3.41 10.19 6.22
C LEU A 82 2.39 11.34 6.29
N PHE A 83 2.80 12.57 5.98
CA PHE A 83 1.90 13.71 6.07
C PHE A 83 0.90 13.77 4.91
N ILE A 84 1.19 13.18 3.76
CA ILE A 84 0.25 13.09 2.64
C ILE A 84 -0.90 12.13 3.00
N ARG A 85 -0.64 10.98 3.62
CA ARG A 85 -1.69 10.09 4.11
C ARG A 85 -2.59 10.79 5.13
N GLU A 86 -2.01 11.54 6.06
CA GLU A 86 -2.79 12.35 7.01
C GLU A 86 -3.62 13.44 6.33
N ALA A 87 -3.09 14.07 5.30
CA ALA A 87 -3.83 15.05 4.52
C ALA A 87 -4.99 14.42 3.75
N ARG A 88 -4.82 13.18 3.24
CA ARG A 88 -5.91 12.41 2.63
C ARG A 88 -7.00 12.06 3.64
N THR A 89 -6.63 11.70 4.88
CA THR A 89 -7.59 11.54 5.97
C THR A 89 -8.39 12.82 6.20
N GLU A 90 -7.70 13.96 6.31
CA GLU A 90 -8.37 15.26 6.47
C GLU A 90 -9.28 15.59 5.30
N ALA A 91 -8.87 15.28 4.06
CA ALA A 91 -9.67 15.53 2.87
C ALA A 91 -10.99 14.78 2.89
N VAL A 92 -10.99 13.52 3.32
CA VAL A 92 -12.21 12.70 3.47
C VAL A 92 -13.09 13.22 4.59
N VAL A 93 -12.51 13.49 5.76
CA VAL A 93 -13.26 13.95 6.95
C VAL A 93 -13.87 15.34 6.75
N SER A 94 -13.18 16.22 6.00
CA SER A 94 -13.65 17.57 5.70
C SER A 94 -14.49 17.66 4.42
N GLU A 95 -14.81 16.54 3.79
CA GLU A 95 -15.62 16.45 2.56
C GLU A 95 -15.05 17.25 1.38
N VAL A 96 -13.71 17.39 1.33
CA VAL A 96 -12.99 18.08 0.22
C VAL A 96 -12.19 17.10 -0.66
N ALA A 97 -12.28 15.79 -0.41
CA ALA A 97 -11.64 14.78 -1.25
C ALA A 97 -12.24 14.80 -2.67
N PRO A 98 -11.44 14.47 -3.72
CA PRO A 98 -11.96 14.33 -5.07
C PRO A 98 -13.11 13.31 -5.14
N GLU A 99 -14.13 13.61 -5.94
CA GLU A 99 -15.31 12.73 -6.10
C GLU A 99 -14.93 11.32 -6.57
N SER A 100 -13.91 11.22 -7.45
CA SER A 100 -13.37 9.94 -7.89
C SER A 100 -12.80 9.09 -6.75
N VAL A 101 -12.18 9.72 -5.75
CA VAL A 101 -11.64 9.06 -4.56
C VAL A 101 -12.78 8.56 -3.68
N MET A 102 -13.80 9.39 -3.45
CA MET A 102 -14.97 9.01 -2.65
C MET A 102 -15.68 7.79 -3.26
N LYS A 103 -15.77 7.72 -4.59
CA LYS A 103 -16.31 6.55 -5.28
C LYS A 103 -15.47 5.29 -5.08
N LEU A 104 -14.13 5.41 -5.05
CA LEU A 104 -13.26 4.26 -4.76
C LEU A 104 -13.43 3.76 -3.32
N ILE A 105 -13.60 4.67 -2.35
CA ILE A 105 -13.90 4.33 -0.95
C ILE A 105 -15.24 3.59 -0.86
N GLU A 106 -16.29 4.12 -1.49
CA GLU A 106 -17.60 3.46 -1.57
C GLU A 106 -17.51 2.05 -2.17
N ASN A 107 -16.70 1.86 -3.22
CA ASN A 107 -16.44 0.54 -3.79
C ASN A 107 -15.82 -0.42 -2.78
N VAL A 108 -14.83 0.05 -2.00
CA VAL A 108 -14.22 -0.79 -0.95
C VAL A 108 -15.23 -1.18 0.12
N GLU A 109 -16.09 -0.25 0.54
CA GLU A 109 -17.13 -0.50 1.53
C GLU A 109 -18.19 -1.52 1.05
N THR A 110 -18.53 -1.46 -0.25
CA THR A 110 -19.61 -2.30 -0.81
C THR A 110 -19.13 -3.65 -1.33
N THR A 111 -17.94 -3.72 -1.91
CA THR A 111 -17.43 -4.92 -2.59
C THR A 111 -16.10 -5.46 -2.03
N GLY A 112 -15.51 -4.77 -1.06
CA GLY A 112 -14.22 -5.11 -0.46
C GLY A 112 -13.00 -4.81 -1.34
N ASN A 113 -13.16 -4.07 -2.46
CA ASN A 113 -12.06 -3.68 -3.35
C ASN A 113 -12.35 -2.36 -4.08
N ILE A 114 -11.29 -1.64 -4.50
CA ILE A 114 -11.43 -0.35 -5.19
C ILE A 114 -12.12 -0.43 -6.55
N TYR A 115 -12.24 -1.62 -7.13
CA TYR A 115 -12.78 -1.80 -8.48
C TYR A 115 -14.31 -1.89 -8.52
N GLY A 116 -14.97 -2.06 -7.37
CA GLY A 116 -16.42 -2.18 -7.27
C GLY A 116 -16.98 -3.44 -7.96
N VAL A 117 -16.20 -4.51 -8.04
CA VAL A 117 -16.58 -5.77 -8.67
C VAL A 117 -16.38 -6.95 -7.72
N GLU A 118 -17.05 -8.06 -8.00
CA GLU A 118 -16.82 -9.29 -7.26
C GLU A 118 -15.38 -9.81 -7.50
N LYS A 119 -14.64 -10.06 -6.40
CA LYS A 119 -13.29 -10.60 -6.47
C LYS A 119 -13.32 -12.08 -6.86
N PRO A 120 -12.61 -12.50 -7.93
CA PRO A 120 -12.53 -13.91 -8.29
C PRO A 120 -11.93 -14.75 -7.16
N SER A 121 -12.55 -15.88 -6.85
CA SER A 121 -12.01 -16.84 -5.88
C SER A 121 -10.97 -17.76 -6.54
N TYR A 122 -9.83 -17.92 -5.86
CA TYR A 122 -8.77 -18.85 -6.24
C TYR A 122 -8.63 -20.00 -5.23
N GLY A 123 -9.64 -20.20 -4.39
CA GLY A 123 -9.61 -21.16 -3.28
C GLY A 123 -8.94 -22.49 -3.62
N ARG A 124 -7.91 -22.84 -2.87
CA ARG A 124 -7.12 -24.06 -3.05
C ARG A 124 -6.55 -24.51 -1.72
N ASP A 125 -6.59 -25.81 -1.45
CA ASP A 125 -5.93 -26.39 -0.29
C ASP A 125 -4.42 -26.58 -0.55
N GLY A 126 -3.64 -26.43 0.52
CA GLY A 126 -2.19 -26.60 0.52
C GLY A 126 -1.64 -26.62 1.94
N THR A 127 -0.40 -27.10 2.08
CA THR A 127 0.21 -27.39 3.39
C THR A 127 1.52 -26.69 3.66
N ASP A 128 2.15 -26.06 2.65
CA ASP A 128 3.51 -25.52 2.80
C ASP A 128 3.51 -24.00 2.97
N VAL A 129 2.70 -23.29 2.20
CA VAL A 129 2.59 -21.83 2.22
C VAL A 129 1.16 -21.37 1.95
N VAL A 130 0.78 -20.20 2.44
CA VAL A 130 -0.40 -19.47 1.96
C VAL A 130 0.05 -18.47 0.91
N VAL A 131 -0.57 -18.49 -0.26
CA VAL A 131 -0.40 -17.44 -1.27
C VAL A 131 -1.50 -16.41 -1.08
N TYR A 132 -1.11 -15.18 -0.73
CA TYR A 132 -1.98 -14.02 -0.72
C TYR A 132 -1.91 -13.34 -2.09
N ILE A 133 -3.02 -13.35 -2.82
CA ILE A 133 -3.05 -12.89 -4.21
C ILE A 133 -3.19 -11.36 -4.28
N GLY A 134 -3.99 -10.77 -3.41
CA GLY A 134 -4.32 -9.34 -3.45
C GLY A 134 -5.39 -9.01 -4.49
N GLU A 135 -5.99 -7.82 -4.36
CA GLU A 135 -7.10 -7.44 -5.24
C GLU A 135 -6.64 -7.05 -6.66
N VAL A 136 -5.46 -6.43 -6.79
CA VAL A 136 -4.94 -6.02 -8.11
C VAL A 136 -4.66 -7.24 -8.98
N ALA A 137 -3.94 -8.22 -8.46
CA ALA A 137 -3.62 -9.43 -9.19
C ALA A 137 -4.87 -10.27 -9.47
N ALA A 138 -5.79 -10.36 -8.50
CA ALA A 138 -7.02 -11.13 -8.67
C ALA A 138 -7.93 -10.56 -9.78
N ILE A 139 -8.05 -9.24 -9.87
CA ILE A 139 -9.05 -8.58 -10.72
C ILE A 139 -8.45 -8.09 -12.06
N LYS A 140 -7.24 -7.50 -12.02
CA LYS A 140 -6.64 -6.85 -13.19
C LYS A 140 -5.64 -7.72 -13.94
N VAL A 141 -4.92 -8.60 -13.23
CA VAL A 141 -3.84 -9.41 -13.82
C VAL A 141 -3.94 -10.87 -13.37
N PRO A 142 -5.10 -11.54 -13.59
CA PRO A 142 -5.36 -12.90 -13.07
C PRO A 142 -4.34 -13.93 -13.55
N GLU A 143 -3.73 -13.74 -14.70
CA GLU A 143 -2.69 -14.63 -15.22
C GLU A 143 -1.43 -14.65 -14.33
N MET A 144 -1.13 -13.56 -13.63
CA MET A 144 0.00 -13.48 -12.71
C MET A 144 -0.18 -14.46 -11.53
N ALA A 145 -1.39 -14.51 -10.95
CA ALA A 145 -1.74 -15.47 -9.90
C ALA A 145 -1.64 -16.91 -10.40
N LYS A 146 -2.21 -17.21 -11.58
CA LYS A 146 -2.15 -18.55 -12.19
C LYS A 146 -0.71 -18.99 -12.46
N HIS A 147 0.12 -18.10 -12.98
CA HIS A 147 1.52 -18.42 -13.27
C HIS A 147 2.33 -18.68 -12.00
N LEU A 148 2.13 -17.88 -10.94
CA LEU A 148 2.77 -18.14 -9.66
C LEU A 148 2.39 -19.51 -9.12
N LEU A 149 1.09 -19.83 -9.07
CA LEU A 149 0.61 -21.12 -8.58
C LEU A 149 1.16 -22.29 -9.40
N ALA A 150 1.29 -22.13 -10.72
CA ALA A 150 1.90 -23.13 -11.58
C ALA A 150 3.41 -23.30 -11.33
N LEU A 151 4.13 -22.21 -11.08
CA LEU A 151 5.56 -22.25 -10.69
C LEU A 151 5.76 -22.96 -9.36
N LEU A 152 4.94 -22.66 -8.35
CA LEU A 152 4.99 -23.30 -7.04
C LEU A 152 4.73 -24.80 -7.16
N ALA A 153 3.73 -25.20 -7.94
CA ALA A 153 3.44 -26.61 -8.20
C ALA A 153 4.61 -27.34 -8.87
N LYS A 154 5.29 -26.71 -9.85
CA LYS A 154 6.50 -27.25 -10.48
C LYS A 154 7.66 -27.42 -9.51
N ALA A 155 7.76 -26.53 -8.51
CA ALA A 155 8.76 -26.62 -7.45
C ALA A 155 8.42 -27.64 -6.36
N GLY A 156 7.28 -28.33 -6.47
CA GLY A 156 6.78 -29.27 -5.46
C GLY A 156 6.24 -28.59 -4.20
N VAL A 157 5.92 -27.30 -4.27
CA VAL A 157 5.35 -26.51 -3.15
C VAL A 157 3.83 -26.63 -3.17
N SER A 158 3.26 -27.11 -2.07
CA SER A 158 1.82 -27.22 -1.85
C SER A 158 1.26 -25.90 -1.32
N ALA A 159 0.82 -25.04 -2.25
CA ALA A 159 0.33 -23.71 -1.94
C ALA A 159 -1.16 -23.72 -1.61
N LYS A 160 -1.53 -23.14 -0.46
CA LYS A 160 -2.90 -22.83 -0.06
C LYS A 160 -3.28 -21.45 -0.57
N VAL A 161 -4.52 -21.28 -1.04
CA VAL A 161 -5.12 -19.98 -1.35
C VAL A 161 -6.47 -19.92 -0.65
N LEU A 162 -6.73 -18.85 0.08
CA LEU A 162 -8.00 -18.67 0.78
C LEU A 162 -9.12 -18.40 -0.24
N ALA A 163 -10.24 -19.09 -0.09
CA ALA A 163 -11.41 -18.87 -0.95
C ALA A 163 -11.99 -17.45 -0.77
N ASN A 164 -11.99 -16.98 0.48
CA ASN A 164 -12.41 -15.65 0.87
C ASN A 164 -11.19 -14.92 1.46
N GLU A 165 -10.30 -14.45 0.59
CA GLU A 165 -9.11 -13.71 0.99
C GLU A 165 -9.50 -12.30 1.44
N PRO A 166 -9.26 -11.92 2.72
CA PRO A 166 -9.60 -10.61 3.24
C PRO A 166 -8.71 -9.52 2.63
N ALA A 167 -9.22 -8.28 2.59
CA ALA A 167 -8.41 -7.14 2.16
C ALA A 167 -7.29 -6.85 3.17
N SER A 168 -6.11 -6.49 2.68
CA SER A 168 -4.96 -6.12 3.53
C SER A 168 -5.10 -4.76 4.21
N GLY A 169 -6.01 -3.92 3.70
CA GLY A 169 -6.17 -2.53 4.11
C GLY A 169 -5.27 -1.53 3.37
N VAL A 170 -4.36 -1.99 2.51
CA VAL A 170 -3.41 -1.07 1.82
C VAL A 170 -4.13 -0.09 0.92
N MET A 171 -5.08 -0.54 0.11
CA MET A 171 -5.79 0.34 -0.83
C MET A 171 -6.64 1.38 -0.12
N LEU A 172 -7.37 0.98 0.91
CA LEU A 172 -8.11 1.92 1.75
C LEU A 172 -7.18 2.88 2.48
N GLY A 173 -6.04 2.38 2.98
CA GLY A 173 -5.00 3.19 3.63
C GLY A 173 -4.38 4.25 2.72
N ASP A 174 -4.29 3.98 1.43
CA ASP A 174 -3.83 4.96 0.45
C ASP A 174 -4.91 5.98 0.07
N LEU A 175 -6.18 5.59 0.08
CA LEU A 175 -7.28 6.49 -0.21
C LEU A 175 -7.59 7.46 0.95
N MET A 176 -7.59 6.97 2.19
CA MET A 176 -8.05 7.76 3.34
C MET A 176 -7.09 7.77 4.54
N GLY A 177 -5.83 7.37 4.34
CA GLY A 177 -4.82 7.28 5.40
C GLY A 177 -5.01 6.06 6.29
N TYR A 178 -4.11 5.89 7.27
CA TYR A 178 -4.15 4.76 8.20
C TYR A 178 -5.10 5.03 9.38
N THR A 179 -6.40 4.98 9.07
CA THR A 179 -7.50 5.17 10.03
C THR A 179 -7.76 3.91 10.85
N GLU A 180 -8.72 4.01 11.77
CA GLU A 180 -9.15 2.86 12.57
C GLU A 180 -9.80 1.77 11.72
N GLU A 181 -10.50 2.15 10.65
CA GLU A 181 -11.13 1.21 9.69
C GLU A 181 -10.07 0.38 8.98
N VAL A 182 -8.98 1.02 8.54
CA VAL A 182 -7.85 0.34 7.89
C VAL A 182 -7.18 -0.65 8.86
N ARG A 183 -7.00 -0.25 10.13
CA ARG A 183 -6.45 -1.13 11.16
C ARG A 183 -7.32 -2.34 11.44
N LYS A 184 -8.64 -2.16 11.50
CA LYS A 184 -9.59 -3.28 11.66
C LYS A 184 -9.53 -4.25 10.47
N GLN A 185 -9.40 -3.75 9.25
CA GLN A 185 -9.17 -4.62 8.07
C GLN A 185 -7.86 -5.41 8.23
N ALA A 186 -6.78 -4.74 8.63
CA ALA A 186 -5.48 -5.37 8.88
C ALA A 186 -5.56 -6.45 9.96
N GLU A 187 -6.24 -6.20 11.07
CA GLU A 187 -6.45 -7.17 12.15
C GLU A 187 -7.22 -8.42 11.67
N VAL A 188 -8.30 -8.23 10.90
CA VAL A 188 -9.05 -9.34 10.29
C VAL A 188 -8.18 -10.13 9.34
N CYS A 189 -7.41 -9.45 8.48
CA CYS A 189 -6.52 -10.08 7.53
C CYS A 189 -5.42 -10.88 8.25
N ALA A 190 -4.73 -10.28 9.21
CA ALA A 190 -3.69 -10.95 9.98
C ALA A 190 -4.23 -12.15 10.76
N LYS A 191 -5.37 -12.01 11.40
CA LYS A 191 -6.04 -13.12 12.13
C LYS A 191 -6.33 -14.29 11.19
N THR A 192 -6.96 -14.03 10.04
CA THR A 192 -7.32 -15.06 9.06
C THR A 192 -6.08 -15.77 8.51
N LEU A 193 -5.00 -15.04 8.24
CA LEU A 193 -3.73 -15.62 7.77
C LEU A 193 -3.06 -16.43 8.88
N ASN A 194 -3.04 -15.93 10.12
CA ASN A 194 -2.46 -16.64 11.28
C ASN A 194 -3.19 -17.94 11.63
N GLU A 195 -4.51 -18.02 11.40
CA GLU A 195 -5.30 -19.23 11.61
C GLU A 195 -4.83 -20.39 10.71
N THR A 196 -4.13 -20.10 9.62
CA THR A 196 -3.57 -21.15 8.75
C THR A 196 -2.29 -21.79 9.33
N GLY A 197 -1.57 -21.09 10.20
CA GLY A 197 -0.26 -21.50 10.73
C GLY A 197 0.87 -21.58 9.71
N LEU A 198 0.63 -21.17 8.46
CA LEU A 198 1.57 -21.30 7.34
C LEU A 198 2.25 -19.97 7.02
N PRO A 199 3.52 -19.96 6.53
CA PRO A 199 4.16 -18.78 6.03
C PRO A 199 3.41 -18.20 4.82
N VAL A 200 3.35 -16.87 4.73
CA VAL A 200 2.58 -16.16 3.71
C VAL A 200 3.48 -15.69 2.58
N VAL A 201 3.14 -16.05 1.35
CA VAL A 201 3.76 -15.58 0.12
C VAL A 201 2.82 -14.59 -0.54
N VAL A 202 3.20 -13.32 -0.58
CA VAL A 202 2.37 -12.23 -1.09
C VAL A 202 2.75 -11.94 -2.54
N LEU A 203 1.74 -11.93 -3.43
CA LEU A 203 1.98 -11.71 -4.85
C LEU A 203 2.24 -10.24 -5.17
N ASP A 204 1.51 -9.33 -4.54
CA ASP A 204 1.68 -7.89 -4.70
C ASP A 204 2.66 -7.33 -3.65
N SER A 205 3.65 -6.55 -4.10
CA SER A 205 4.64 -5.93 -3.21
C SER A 205 4.02 -4.90 -2.25
N TYR A 206 2.92 -4.29 -2.65
CA TYR A 206 2.21 -3.28 -1.86
C TYR A 206 1.51 -3.89 -0.65
N ASP A 207 0.82 -5.02 -0.86
CA ASP A 207 0.27 -5.81 0.24
C ASP A 207 1.38 -6.33 1.16
N ALA A 208 2.51 -6.77 0.59
CA ALA A 208 3.66 -7.23 1.38
C ALA A 208 4.24 -6.11 2.26
N GLU A 209 4.31 -4.88 1.74
CA GLU A 209 4.82 -3.72 2.49
C GLU A 209 3.97 -3.43 3.73
N ILE A 210 2.65 -3.31 3.59
CA ILE A 210 1.78 -3.04 4.74
C ILE A 210 1.84 -4.17 5.77
N MET A 211 1.85 -5.44 5.31
CA MET A 211 1.90 -6.61 6.19
C MET A 211 3.23 -6.73 6.96
N THR A 212 4.35 -6.31 6.37
CA THR A 212 5.66 -6.40 7.01
C THR A 212 6.04 -5.17 7.84
N GLN A 213 5.54 -3.98 7.46
CA GLN A 213 5.92 -2.73 8.11
C GLN A 213 4.85 -2.21 9.06
N LYS A 214 3.58 -2.25 8.67
CA LYS A 214 2.50 -1.61 9.45
C LYS A 214 1.78 -2.57 10.40
N TYR A 215 1.57 -3.80 10.02
CA TYR A 215 0.93 -4.78 10.90
C TYR A 215 1.65 -4.94 12.24
N PRO A 216 3.01 -5.08 12.30
CA PRO A 216 3.71 -5.10 13.59
C PRO A 216 3.53 -3.82 14.41
N GLU A 217 3.56 -2.63 13.75
CA GLU A 217 3.32 -1.36 14.45
C GLU A 217 1.92 -1.29 15.07
N TRP A 218 0.94 -1.99 14.49
CA TRP A 218 -0.45 -2.04 14.96
C TRP A 218 -0.75 -3.21 15.89
N GLY A 219 0.25 -4.07 16.15
CA GLY A 219 0.11 -5.24 17.03
C GLY A 219 -0.64 -6.42 16.41
N CYS A 220 -0.75 -6.48 15.08
CA CYS A 220 -1.40 -7.55 14.34
C CYS A 220 -0.46 -8.25 13.35
N GLU A 221 0.77 -8.56 13.77
CA GLU A 221 1.76 -9.22 12.93
C GLU A 221 1.35 -10.62 12.45
N ILE A 222 1.91 -11.05 11.33
CA ILE A 222 1.74 -12.40 10.77
C ILE A 222 2.87 -13.28 11.32
N ALA A 223 2.53 -14.14 12.29
CA ALA A 223 3.49 -14.90 13.11
C ALA A 223 4.38 -15.85 12.30
N ALA A 224 3.83 -16.48 11.24
CA ALA A 224 4.58 -17.41 10.39
C ALA A 224 5.49 -16.71 9.35
N GLY A 225 5.47 -15.38 9.33
CA GLY A 225 6.26 -14.54 8.44
C GLY A 225 5.65 -14.29 7.06
N VAL A 226 6.08 -13.19 6.46
CA VAL A 226 5.63 -12.71 5.14
C VAL A 226 6.82 -12.61 4.20
N THR A 227 6.66 -13.10 2.98
CA THR A 227 7.69 -13.02 1.92
C THR A 227 7.01 -12.62 0.61
N THR A 228 7.65 -11.77 -0.20
CA THR A 228 7.13 -11.48 -1.55
C THR A 228 7.28 -12.70 -2.47
N ALA A 229 6.38 -12.86 -3.43
CA ALA A 229 6.44 -13.94 -4.42
C ALA A 229 7.78 -13.98 -5.16
N THR A 230 8.34 -12.81 -5.50
CA THR A 230 9.64 -12.69 -6.17
C THR A 230 10.79 -13.21 -5.32
N ALA A 231 10.85 -12.85 -4.04
CA ALA A 231 11.86 -13.35 -3.11
C ALA A 231 11.71 -14.85 -2.85
N PHE A 232 10.47 -15.33 -2.76
CA PHE A 232 10.18 -16.74 -2.58
C PHE A 232 10.64 -17.57 -3.79
N VAL A 233 10.34 -17.12 -5.02
CA VAL A 233 10.77 -17.77 -6.27
C VAL A 233 12.31 -17.75 -6.39
N ALA A 234 12.96 -16.62 -6.04
CA ALA A 234 14.43 -16.54 -6.04
C ALA A 234 15.04 -17.62 -5.14
N ARG A 235 14.52 -17.82 -3.92
CA ARG A 235 14.94 -18.87 -3.01
C ARG A 235 14.75 -20.28 -3.59
N LEU A 236 13.62 -20.55 -4.28
CA LEU A 236 13.40 -21.83 -4.93
C LEU A 236 14.40 -22.12 -6.08
N LEU A 237 14.86 -21.07 -6.78
CA LEU A 237 15.92 -21.18 -7.77
C LEU A 237 17.28 -21.50 -7.11
N GLU A 238 17.63 -20.84 -6.04
CA GLU A 238 18.85 -21.10 -5.24
C GLU A 238 18.87 -22.53 -4.68
N GLU A 239 17.72 -23.01 -4.19
CA GLU A 239 17.52 -24.36 -3.68
C GLU A 239 17.46 -25.42 -4.82
N LYS A 240 17.56 -25.01 -6.07
CA LYS A 240 17.46 -25.88 -7.28
C LYS A 240 16.11 -26.62 -7.41
N LYS A 241 15.07 -26.15 -6.75
CA LYS A 241 13.69 -26.65 -6.91
C LYS A 241 13.03 -26.13 -8.19
N LEU A 242 13.55 -25.03 -8.73
CA LEU A 242 13.22 -24.49 -10.05
C LEU A 242 14.50 -24.33 -10.87
N ALA A 243 14.36 -24.43 -12.19
CA ALA A 243 15.44 -24.14 -13.13
C ALA A 243 14.98 -23.01 -14.06
N ALA A 244 15.80 -21.96 -14.18
CA ALA A 244 15.63 -20.98 -15.24
C ALA A 244 16.06 -21.61 -16.58
N LYS A 245 15.24 -21.46 -17.62
CA LYS A 245 15.69 -21.77 -18.98
C LYS A 245 16.50 -20.58 -19.49
N ALA A 246 17.71 -20.85 -19.95
CA ALA A 246 18.50 -19.87 -20.68
C ALA A 246 17.84 -19.55 -22.03
#